data_3445f145a4ad8059ab45906c06b1a432
#
_entry.id   3445f145a4ad8059ab45906c06b1a432
#
_cell.length_a   1.000
_cell.length_b   1.000
_cell.length_c   1.000
_cell.angle_alpha   90.00
_cell.angle_beta   90.00
_cell.angle_gamma   90.00
#
_symmetry.space_group_name_H-M   'P 1'
#
loop_
_entity.id
_entity.type
_entity.pdbx_description
1 polymer ?
#
loop_
_entity_poly.entity_id
_entity_poly.type
_entity_poly.pdbx_seq_one_letter_code
_entity_poly.pdbx_strand_id
1 'polypeptide(L)'
;MIVKTDEELQALKEIGYICAKVRDTMKEATQPGVTTRELDHIAKDLFEEHGAISAPIHDENFPGQTCISVNEEVAHGIPGKRVIREGDLVNIDVSALKNGYYADTGISFVVGKSDQPLKQKVCDVATMAFENAMKKVKPGTKLSNIGKAVHATARQNDLTVIKNLTGHGVGQSLHEAPNHVMNYFDPKDKTLLKEGQVIAVEPFISTHATFVTEGKNEWAFETTVSYTHLTLPTIYSV
;
A
#
# COMPACT_ATOMS: atom_id res chain seq x y z
N MET A 1 -5.07 -10.68 11.76
CA MET A 1 -4.78 -11.82 12.70
C MET A 1 -4.25 -11.26 14.02
N ILE A 2 -4.14 -12.10 15.04
CA ILE A 2 -3.42 -11.78 16.29
C ILE A 2 -2.33 -12.83 16.44
N VAL A 3 -1.08 -12.40 16.46
CA VAL A 3 0.08 -13.27 16.69
C VAL A 3 0.03 -13.84 18.11
N LYS A 4 0.20 -15.14 18.24
CA LYS A 4 0.12 -15.87 19.52
C LYS A 4 1.40 -16.62 19.86
N THR A 5 2.22 -16.93 18.86
CA THR A 5 3.46 -17.69 19.03
C THR A 5 4.63 -17.03 18.28
N ASP A 6 5.84 -17.41 18.69
CA ASP A 6 7.05 -16.92 18.01
C ASP A 6 7.16 -17.46 16.58
N GLU A 7 6.65 -18.66 16.32
CA GLU A 7 6.62 -19.27 14.98
C GLU A 7 5.72 -18.45 14.03
N GLU A 8 4.53 -18.03 14.47
CA GLU A 8 3.64 -17.16 13.71
C GLU A 8 4.34 -15.82 13.41
N LEU A 9 5.01 -15.23 14.41
CA LEU A 9 5.75 -13.97 14.24
C LEU A 9 6.89 -14.12 13.24
N GLN A 10 7.64 -15.21 13.29
CA GLN A 10 8.74 -15.46 12.34
C GLN A 10 8.22 -15.69 10.92
N ALA A 11 7.12 -16.42 10.75
CA ALA A 11 6.49 -16.63 9.44
C ALA A 11 6.02 -15.30 8.82
N LEU A 12 5.38 -14.44 9.61
CA LEU A 12 4.97 -13.10 9.16
C LEU A 12 6.18 -12.21 8.81
N LYS A 13 7.25 -12.25 9.61
CA LYS A 13 8.49 -11.52 9.30
C LYS A 13 9.14 -12.03 8.01
N GLU A 14 9.14 -13.34 7.78
CA GLU A 14 9.69 -13.93 6.55
C GLU A 14 8.94 -13.44 5.32
N ILE A 15 7.62 -13.56 5.29
CA ILE A 15 6.84 -13.10 4.13
C ILE A 15 6.89 -11.56 3.99
N GLY A 16 6.90 -10.81 5.09
CA GLY A 16 7.08 -9.37 5.07
C GLY A 16 8.43 -8.95 4.48
N TYR A 17 9.52 -9.66 4.82
CA TYR A 17 10.84 -9.44 4.23
C TYR A 17 10.84 -9.72 2.72
N ILE A 18 10.18 -10.82 2.28
CA ILE A 18 10.07 -11.16 0.86
C ILE A 18 9.33 -10.07 0.10
N CYS A 19 8.16 -9.64 0.58
CA CYS A 19 7.39 -8.56 -0.05
C CYS A 19 8.20 -7.25 -0.13
N ALA A 20 8.90 -6.88 0.94
CA ALA A 20 9.76 -5.69 0.94
C ALA A 20 10.91 -5.80 -0.06
N LYS A 21 11.59 -6.95 -0.14
CA LYS A 21 12.65 -7.22 -1.12
C LYS A 21 12.14 -7.10 -2.55
N VAL A 22 10.99 -7.70 -2.86
CA VAL A 22 10.34 -7.60 -4.18
C VAL A 22 10.05 -6.14 -4.51
N ARG A 23 9.36 -5.42 -3.63
CA ARG A 23 9.01 -4.01 -3.79
C ARG A 23 10.24 -3.13 -4.05
N ASP A 24 11.29 -3.30 -3.26
CA ASP A 24 12.49 -2.47 -3.36
C ASP A 24 13.28 -2.79 -4.63
N THR A 25 13.38 -4.07 -5.04
CA THR A 25 13.99 -4.47 -6.31
C THR A 25 13.21 -3.91 -7.51
N MET A 26 11.88 -3.98 -7.49
CA MET A 26 11.05 -3.39 -8.54
C MET A 26 11.25 -1.87 -8.61
N LYS A 27 11.28 -1.19 -7.46
CA LYS A 27 11.56 0.26 -7.41
C LYS A 27 12.91 0.61 -8.02
N GLU A 28 13.97 -0.12 -7.67
CA GLU A 28 15.33 0.11 -8.21
C GLU A 28 15.38 -0.11 -9.73
N ALA A 29 14.60 -1.06 -10.24
CA ALA A 29 14.49 -1.33 -11.67
C ALA A 29 13.59 -0.32 -12.42
N THR A 30 12.82 0.50 -11.71
CA THR A 30 11.89 1.45 -12.32
C THR A 30 12.65 2.65 -12.89
N GLN A 31 12.82 2.65 -14.21
CA GLN A 31 13.50 3.68 -14.97
C GLN A 31 12.68 4.06 -16.22
N PRO A 32 12.87 5.27 -16.77
CA PRO A 32 12.26 5.63 -18.05
C PRO A 32 12.56 4.61 -19.14
N GLY A 33 11.53 4.16 -19.85
CA GLY A 33 11.61 3.15 -20.91
C GLY A 33 11.21 1.74 -20.51
N VAL A 34 11.20 1.41 -19.21
CA VAL A 34 10.72 0.11 -18.70
C VAL A 34 9.19 0.07 -18.72
N THR A 35 8.60 -1.06 -19.03
CA THR A 35 7.15 -1.27 -18.95
C THR A 35 6.74 -1.77 -17.55
N THR A 36 5.50 -1.51 -17.15
CA THR A 36 4.97 -2.05 -15.89
C THR A 36 4.92 -3.58 -15.89
N ARG A 37 4.81 -4.23 -17.06
CA ARG A 37 4.91 -5.69 -17.20
C ARG A 37 6.31 -6.22 -16.90
N GLU A 38 7.36 -5.54 -17.37
CA GLU A 38 8.74 -5.95 -17.08
C GLU A 38 9.03 -5.86 -15.58
N LEU A 39 8.49 -4.83 -14.90
CA LEU A 39 8.59 -4.74 -13.45
C LEU A 39 7.85 -5.88 -12.74
N ASP A 40 6.66 -6.23 -13.20
CA ASP A 40 5.87 -7.34 -12.65
C ASP A 40 6.53 -8.71 -12.83
N HIS A 41 7.29 -8.90 -13.91
CA HIS A 41 8.09 -10.11 -14.10
C HIS A 41 9.21 -10.25 -13.06
N ILE A 42 9.80 -9.13 -12.60
CA ILE A 42 10.77 -9.15 -11.48
C ILE A 42 10.11 -9.71 -10.22
N ALA A 43 8.87 -9.29 -9.93
CA ALA A 43 8.12 -9.81 -8.80
C ALA A 43 7.89 -11.32 -8.93
N LYS A 44 7.49 -11.79 -10.12
CA LYS A 44 7.29 -13.21 -10.39
C LYS A 44 8.55 -14.02 -10.08
N ASP A 45 9.69 -13.62 -10.64
CA ASP A 45 10.94 -14.35 -10.49
C ASP A 45 11.39 -14.41 -9.03
N LEU A 46 11.24 -13.30 -8.28
CA LEU A 46 11.58 -13.25 -6.86
C LEU A 46 10.61 -14.05 -5.99
N PHE A 47 9.32 -14.06 -6.29
CA PHE A 47 8.36 -14.91 -5.57
C PHE A 47 8.70 -16.40 -5.79
N GLU A 48 9.00 -16.82 -7.02
CA GLU A 48 9.43 -18.19 -7.33
C GLU A 48 10.73 -18.55 -6.60
N GLU A 49 11.73 -17.66 -6.59
CA GLU A 49 13.01 -17.85 -5.88
C GLU A 49 12.81 -18.08 -4.38
N HIS A 50 11.88 -17.34 -3.76
CA HIS A 50 11.64 -17.39 -2.33
C HIS A 50 10.52 -18.36 -1.91
N GLY A 51 9.88 -19.06 -2.87
CA GLY A 51 8.76 -19.97 -2.60
C GLY A 51 7.54 -19.25 -2.02
N ALA A 52 7.31 -18.01 -2.45
CA ALA A 52 6.12 -17.22 -2.15
C ALA A 52 5.16 -17.23 -3.35
N ILE A 53 3.92 -16.84 -3.12
CA ILE A 53 2.86 -16.78 -4.14
C ILE A 53 2.25 -15.38 -4.10
N SER A 54 1.99 -14.79 -5.26
CA SER A 54 1.25 -13.53 -5.38
C SER A 54 -0.14 -13.67 -4.74
N ALA A 55 -0.45 -12.83 -3.75
CA ALA A 55 -1.76 -12.83 -3.11
C ALA A 55 -2.87 -12.34 -4.04
N PRO A 56 -2.71 -11.28 -4.84
CA PRO A 56 -3.73 -10.83 -5.80
C PRO A 56 -4.13 -11.90 -6.82
N ILE A 57 -3.16 -12.65 -7.36
CA ILE A 57 -3.48 -13.77 -8.26
C ILE A 57 -4.22 -14.88 -7.52
N HIS A 58 -3.71 -15.25 -6.35
CA HIS A 58 -4.23 -16.41 -5.60
C HIS A 58 -5.66 -16.18 -5.10
N ASP A 59 -5.95 -15.01 -4.53
CA ASP A 59 -7.20 -14.75 -3.84
C ASP A 59 -8.27 -14.12 -4.73
N GLU A 60 -7.84 -13.31 -5.73
CA GLU A 60 -8.74 -12.44 -6.49
C GLU A 60 -8.72 -12.68 -8.00
N ASN A 61 -7.84 -13.56 -8.50
CA ASN A 61 -7.58 -13.75 -9.94
C ASN A 61 -7.14 -12.46 -10.64
N PHE A 62 -6.42 -11.59 -9.94
CA PHE A 62 -5.86 -10.38 -10.51
C PHE A 62 -4.90 -10.71 -11.66
N PRO A 63 -4.87 -9.93 -12.76
CA PRO A 63 -4.10 -10.28 -13.96
C PRO A 63 -2.61 -9.88 -13.89
N GLY A 64 -2.02 -9.74 -12.70
CA GLY A 64 -0.62 -9.42 -12.45
C GLY A 64 -0.12 -9.99 -11.12
N GLN A 65 1.19 -10.06 -10.95
CA GLN A 65 1.82 -10.51 -9.69
C GLN A 65 1.65 -9.46 -8.58
N THR A 66 1.63 -8.18 -8.98
CA THR A 66 1.63 -7.00 -8.12
C THR A 66 0.73 -5.93 -8.72
N CYS A 67 0.33 -4.94 -7.93
CA CYS A 67 -0.34 -3.76 -8.48
C CYS A 67 0.70 -2.67 -8.77
N ILE A 68 0.65 -2.10 -9.99
CA ILE A 68 1.54 -1.00 -10.40
C ILE A 68 0.69 0.13 -10.95
N SER A 69 0.50 1.17 -10.14
CA SER A 69 -0.34 2.32 -10.48
C SER A 69 0.52 3.52 -10.90
N VAL A 70 0.16 4.18 -11.99
CA VAL A 70 0.97 5.28 -12.56
C VAL A 70 0.11 6.52 -12.76
N ASN A 71 0.53 7.64 -12.19
CA ASN A 71 -0.08 8.97 -12.28
C ASN A 71 -1.56 9.02 -11.84
N GLU A 72 -2.51 8.94 -12.77
CA GLU A 72 -3.95 8.98 -12.51
C GLU A 72 -4.51 7.75 -11.80
N GLU A 73 -3.83 6.63 -11.89
CA GLU A 73 -4.17 5.40 -11.16
C GLU A 73 -3.74 5.52 -9.70
N VAL A 74 -4.66 5.30 -8.79
CA VAL A 74 -4.45 5.45 -7.34
C VAL A 74 -4.04 4.12 -6.70
N ALA A 75 -4.71 3.04 -7.10
CA ALA A 75 -4.50 1.69 -6.61
C ALA A 75 -4.92 0.67 -7.67
N HIS A 76 -4.50 -0.58 -7.50
CA HIS A 76 -4.85 -1.75 -8.31
C HIS A 76 -4.56 -1.58 -9.81
N GLY A 77 -3.54 -0.79 -10.17
CA GLY A 77 -3.09 -0.67 -11.55
C GLY A 77 -2.59 -2.01 -12.10
N ILE A 78 -3.12 -2.42 -13.26
CA ILE A 78 -2.76 -3.70 -13.89
C ILE A 78 -1.41 -3.57 -14.61
N PRO A 79 -0.41 -4.40 -14.30
CA PRO A 79 0.84 -4.43 -15.04
C PRO A 79 0.63 -4.76 -16.52
N GLY A 80 1.20 -3.95 -17.41
CA GLY A 80 0.95 -4.08 -18.84
C GLY A 80 1.99 -3.42 -19.72
N LYS A 81 1.55 -2.98 -20.90
CA LYS A 81 2.40 -2.34 -21.91
C LYS A 81 2.69 -0.86 -21.62
N ARG A 82 2.23 -0.31 -20.49
CA ARG A 82 2.49 1.07 -20.11
C ARG A 82 3.99 1.26 -19.88
N VAL A 83 4.58 2.18 -20.64
CA VAL A 83 6.00 2.53 -20.54
C VAL A 83 6.14 3.65 -19.50
N ILE A 84 6.99 3.43 -18.52
CA ILE A 84 7.37 4.41 -17.50
C ILE A 84 8.16 5.56 -18.15
N ARG A 85 7.89 6.78 -17.74
CA ARG A 85 8.51 8.00 -18.24
C ARG A 85 9.16 8.79 -17.12
N GLU A 86 10.09 9.64 -17.48
CA GLU A 86 10.66 10.64 -16.58
C GLU A 86 9.53 11.51 -15.97
N GLY A 87 9.55 11.69 -14.66
CA GLY A 87 8.55 12.46 -13.94
C GLY A 87 7.23 11.73 -13.67
N ASP A 88 7.10 10.46 -14.05
CA ASP A 88 5.94 9.67 -13.63
C ASP A 88 5.93 9.48 -12.13
N LEU A 89 4.75 9.55 -11.56
CA LEU A 89 4.47 9.17 -10.19
C LEU A 89 4.01 7.72 -10.22
N VAL A 90 4.76 6.84 -9.56
CA VAL A 90 4.53 5.38 -9.58
C VAL A 90 4.27 4.91 -8.16
N ASN A 91 3.25 4.08 -8.01
CA ASN A 91 3.03 3.24 -6.84
C ASN A 91 3.28 1.78 -7.23
N ILE A 92 4.08 1.09 -6.42
CA ILE A 92 4.28 -0.36 -6.48
C ILE A 92 3.72 -0.92 -5.19
N ASP A 93 2.77 -1.84 -5.32
CA ASP A 93 2.09 -2.49 -4.21
C ASP A 93 2.23 -4.00 -4.35
N VAL A 94 2.82 -4.62 -3.32
CA VAL A 94 3.30 -6.00 -3.32
C VAL A 94 2.68 -6.74 -2.15
N SER A 95 1.78 -7.66 -2.44
CA SER A 95 1.25 -8.57 -1.46
C SER A 95 1.46 -10.03 -1.89
N ALA A 96 1.81 -10.87 -0.92
CA ALA A 96 2.12 -12.28 -1.17
C ALA A 96 1.81 -13.14 0.04
N LEU A 97 1.73 -14.45 -0.21
CA LEU A 97 1.60 -15.46 0.82
C LEU A 97 2.73 -16.49 0.77
N LYS A 98 3.09 -17.00 1.93
CA LYS A 98 3.98 -18.13 2.10
C LYS A 98 3.60 -18.91 3.35
N ASN A 99 3.50 -20.23 3.25
CA ASN A 99 3.16 -21.11 4.37
C ASN A 99 1.86 -20.73 5.12
N GLY A 100 0.87 -20.15 4.40
CA GLY A 100 -0.40 -19.73 4.98
C GLY A 100 -0.37 -18.35 5.67
N TYR A 101 0.72 -17.59 5.54
CA TYR A 101 0.83 -16.23 6.06
C TYR A 101 0.98 -15.22 4.94
N TYR A 102 0.30 -14.08 5.10
CA TYR A 102 0.25 -12.98 4.13
C TYR A 102 1.00 -11.75 4.63
N ALA A 103 1.60 -11.05 3.70
CA ALA A 103 2.13 -9.71 3.90
C ALA A 103 1.73 -8.79 2.76
N ASP A 104 1.65 -7.50 3.07
CA ASP A 104 1.27 -6.44 2.15
C ASP A 104 2.14 -5.21 2.37
N THR A 105 2.70 -4.66 1.29
CA THR A 105 3.58 -3.49 1.35
C THR A 105 3.60 -2.72 0.04
N GLY A 106 3.55 -1.39 0.11
CA GLY A 106 3.63 -0.53 -1.07
C GLY A 106 4.57 0.64 -0.91
N ILE A 107 4.99 1.22 -2.02
CA ILE A 107 5.80 2.43 -2.06
C ILE A 107 5.41 3.30 -3.24
N SER A 108 5.34 4.61 -2.97
CA SER A 108 5.14 5.63 -4.00
C SER A 108 6.38 6.49 -4.17
N PHE A 109 6.72 6.80 -5.40
CA PHE A 109 7.89 7.61 -5.74
C PHE A 109 7.75 8.26 -7.11
N VAL A 110 8.53 9.30 -7.35
CA VAL A 110 8.64 9.96 -8.65
C VAL A 110 9.85 9.41 -9.39
N VAL A 111 9.67 9.06 -10.66
CA VAL A 111 10.74 8.49 -11.51
C VAL A 111 11.63 9.62 -12.02
N GLY A 112 12.91 9.59 -11.66
CA GLY A 112 13.89 10.60 -12.07
C GLY A 112 13.53 12.02 -11.58
N LYS A 113 13.52 13.01 -12.50
CA LYS A 113 13.19 14.39 -12.19
C LYS A 113 11.77 14.71 -12.66
N SER A 114 11.00 15.43 -11.85
CA SER A 114 9.70 15.95 -12.23
C SER A 114 9.72 17.48 -12.21
N ASP A 115 9.09 18.08 -13.20
CA ASP A 115 8.75 19.52 -13.23
C ASP A 115 7.50 19.85 -12.37
N GLN A 116 6.88 18.82 -11.79
CA GLN A 116 5.67 18.90 -10.98
C GLN A 116 5.97 18.61 -9.49
N PRO A 117 6.34 19.62 -8.70
CA PRO A 117 6.76 19.42 -7.31
C PRO A 117 5.65 18.84 -6.42
N LEU A 118 4.38 18.95 -6.83
CA LEU A 118 3.26 18.36 -6.10
C LEU A 118 3.32 16.81 -6.08
N LYS A 119 3.85 16.17 -7.12
CA LYS A 119 4.01 14.71 -7.14
C LYS A 119 4.93 14.24 -6.02
N GLN A 120 6.10 14.87 -5.89
CA GLN A 120 7.03 14.55 -4.82
C GLN A 120 6.43 14.88 -3.44
N LYS A 121 5.78 16.05 -3.32
CA LYS A 121 5.10 16.45 -2.07
C LYS A 121 4.08 15.40 -1.61
N VAL A 122 3.29 14.82 -2.51
CA VAL A 122 2.30 13.79 -2.17
C VAL A 122 2.99 12.53 -1.64
N CYS A 123 4.08 12.07 -2.26
CA CYS A 123 4.87 10.93 -1.78
C CYS A 123 5.45 11.18 -0.38
N ASP A 124 6.07 12.33 -0.19
CA ASP A 124 6.72 12.70 1.08
C ASP A 124 5.69 12.79 2.21
N VAL A 125 4.53 13.40 1.93
CA VAL A 125 3.45 13.53 2.92
C VAL A 125 2.77 12.19 3.19
N ALA A 126 2.65 11.29 2.22
CA ALA A 126 2.15 9.93 2.45
C ALA A 126 3.07 9.17 3.42
N THR A 127 4.38 9.24 3.21
CA THR A 127 5.38 8.65 4.12
C THR A 127 5.28 9.28 5.52
N MET A 128 5.25 10.60 5.62
CA MET A 128 5.10 11.31 6.90
C MET A 128 3.78 10.96 7.60
N ALA A 129 2.69 10.83 6.86
CA ALA A 129 1.38 10.45 7.41
C ALA A 129 1.40 9.05 8.01
N PHE A 130 2.05 8.11 7.31
CA PHE A 130 2.29 6.77 7.82
C PHE A 130 3.11 6.79 9.11
N GLU A 131 4.27 7.43 9.14
CA GLU A 131 5.12 7.52 10.32
C GLU A 131 4.39 8.13 11.52
N ASN A 132 3.58 9.17 11.29
CA ASN A 132 2.77 9.80 12.33
C ASN A 132 1.62 8.91 12.81
N ALA A 133 1.03 8.10 11.93
CA ALA A 133 0.04 7.10 12.26
C ALA A 133 0.64 5.99 13.13
N MET A 134 1.84 5.50 12.79
CA MET A 134 2.54 4.45 13.55
C MET A 134 2.84 4.86 15.00
N LYS A 135 3.08 6.13 15.27
CA LYS A 135 3.23 6.64 16.64
C LYS A 135 1.97 6.48 17.50
N LYS A 136 0.81 6.21 16.86
CA LYS A 136 -0.49 5.97 17.52
C LYS A 136 -0.83 4.49 17.68
N VAL A 137 -0.07 3.60 17.02
CA VAL A 137 -0.29 2.16 17.07
C VAL A 137 0.27 1.61 18.40
N LYS A 138 -0.63 1.34 19.33
CA LYS A 138 -0.34 0.75 20.66
C LYS A 138 -1.54 -0.07 21.11
N PRO A 139 -1.33 -1.20 21.82
CA PRO A 139 -2.44 -1.97 22.40
C PRO A 139 -3.34 -1.09 23.28
N GLY A 140 -4.65 -1.30 23.17
CA GLY A 140 -5.67 -0.55 23.93
C GLY A 140 -6.00 0.84 23.39
N THR A 141 -5.30 1.34 22.34
CA THR A 141 -5.68 2.60 21.69
C THR A 141 -6.77 2.35 20.63
N LYS A 142 -7.53 3.41 20.31
CA LYS A 142 -8.56 3.32 19.27
C LYS A 142 -7.93 3.23 17.88
N LEU A 143 -8.43 2.32 17.05
CA LEU A 143 -8.06 2.18 15.64
C LEU A 143 -8.22 3.52 14.89
N SER A 144 -9.31 4.25 15.14
CA SER A 144 -9.59 5.56 14.54
C SER A 144 -8.53 6.65 14.82
N ASN A 145 -7.63 6.46 15.79
CA ASN A 145 -6.51 7.38 16.01
C ASN A 145 -5.47 7.33 14.88
N ILE A 146 -5.35 6.20 14.18
CA ILE A 146 -4.52 6.03 12.98
C ILE A 146 -5.02 7.00 11.92
N GLY A 147 -6.28 6.88 11.50
CA GLY A 147 -6.87 7.76 10.49
C GLY A 147 -6.90 9.23 10.91
N LYS A 148 -7.07 9.52 12.22
CA LYS A 148 -6.94 10.89 12.73
C LYS A 148 -5.55 11.47 12.45
N ALA A 149 -4.49 10.69 12.68
CA ALA A 149 -3.11 11.12 12.44
C ALA A 149 -2.83 11.31 10.94
N VAL A 150 -3.27 10.36 10.09
CA VAL A 150 -3.17 10.46 8.63
C VAL A 150 -3.84 11.73 8.12
N HIS A 151 -5.10 11.95 8.45
CA HIS A 151 -5.86 13.13 8.01
C HIS A 151 -5.27 14.44 8.51
N ALA A 152 -4.80 14.49 9.76
CA ALA A 152 -4.16 15.68 10.31
C ALA A 152 -2.88 16.03 9.54
N THR A 153 -2.04 15.03 9.22
CA THR A 153 -0.81 15.22 8.46
C THR A 153 -1.11 15.73 7.04
N ALA A 154 -2.08 15.14 6.35
CA ALA A 154 -2.50 15.62 5.03
C ALA A 154 -2.92 17.10 5.08
N ARG A 155 -3.82 17.47 6.00
CA ARG A 155 -4.32 18.83 6.14
C ARG A 155 -3.24 19.86 6.49
N GLN A 156 -2.26 19.51 7.33
CA GLN A 156 -1.14 20.36 7.68
C GLN A 156 -0.23 20.69 6.50
N ASN A 157 -0.33 19.90 5.43
CA ASN A 157 0.41 20.07 4.18
C ASN A 157 -0.46 20.52 3.01
N ASP A 158 -1.68 21.05 3.26
CA ASP A 158 -2.64 21.49 2.24
C ASP A 158 -3.02 20.36 1.26
N LEU A 159 -3.09 19.14 1.76
CA LEU A 159 -3.50 17.94 1.02
C LEU A 159 -4.75 17.31 1.64
N THR A 160 -5.34 16.37 0.94
CA THR A 160 -6.54 15.64 1.34
C THR A 160 -6.24 14.15 1.49
N VAL A 161 -7.23 13.38 1.94
CA VAL A 161 -7.19 11.92 1.99
C VAL A 161 -8.34 11.34 1.18
N ILE A 162 -8.10 10.20 0.54
CA ILE A 162 -9.16 9.38 -0.07
C ILE A 162 -9.92 8.67 1.06
N LYS A 163 -11.25 8.68 0.99
CA LYS A 163 -12.13 8.18 2.06
C LYS A 163 -12.72 6.81 1.80
N ASN A 164 -12.76 6.39 0.55
CA ASN A 164 -13.31 5.10 0.13
C ASN A 164 -12.25 4.04 -0.20
N LEU A 165 -10.98 4.32 0.11
CA LEU A 165 -9.90 3.32 0.21
C LEU A 165 -9.38 3.33 1.64
N THR A 166 -9.04 2.16 2.16
CA THR A 166 -8.69 1.95 3.57
C THR A 166 -7.64 0.87 3.71
N GLY A 167 -6.84 0.92 4.74
CA GLY A 167 -6.10 -0.24 5.19
C GLY A 167 -7.01 -1.30 5.81
N HIS A 168 -6.46 -2.42 6.22
CA HIS A 168 -7.19 -3.61 6.69
C HIS A 168 -6.37 -4.45 7.67
N GLY A 169 -6.98 -5.47 8.24
CA GLY A 169 -6.26 -6.56 8.89
C GLY A 169 -5.64 -7.48 7.84
N VAL A 170 -4.50 -8.07 8.17
CA VAL A 170 -3.78 -9.02 7.33
C VAL A 170 -3.12 -10.09 8.18
N GLY A 171 -2.74 -11.20 7.59
CA GLY A 171 -1.95 -12.24 8.27
C GLY A 171 -2.26 -13.66 7.85
N GLN A 172 -3.45 -14.18 8.10
CA GLN A 172 -3.90 -15.51 7.61
C GLN A 172 -4.76 -15.40 6.34
N SER A 173 -5.12 -14.18 5.96
CA SER A 173 -5.73 -13.82 4.68
C SER A 173 -5.16 -12.48 4.25
N LEU A 174 -5.27 -12.14 2.96
CA LEU A 174 -4.89 -10.82 2.46
C LEU A 174 -5.74 -9.74 3.12
N HIS A 175 -7.06 -9.96 3.18
CA HIS A 175 -8.01 -9.08 3.86
C HIS A 175 -8.72 -9.82 5.00
N GLU A 176 -8.59 -9.32 6.21
CA GLU A 176 -9.27 -9.83 7.39
C GLU A 176 -9.61 -8.71 8.40
N ALA A 177 -10.23 -9.04 9.51
CA ALA A 177 -10.58 -8.04 10.52
C ALA A 177 -9.34 -7.42 11.21
N PRO A 178 -9.31 -6.06 11.38
CA PRO A 178 -10.37 -5.12 11.07
C PRO A 178 -10.50 -4.87 9.57
N ASN A 179 -11.72 -4.89 9.04
CA ASN A 179 -11.98 -4.74 7.62
C ASN A 179 -11.59 -3.36 7.07
N HIS A 180 -11.53 -2.36 7.94
CA HIS A 180 -11.21 -0.99 7.56
C HIS A 180 -10.32 -0.30 8.58
N VAL A 181 -9.16 0.17 8.13
CA VAL A 181 -8.30 1.12 8.83
C VAL A 181 -8.42 2.45 8.07
N MET A 182 -9.34 3.30 8.52
CA MET A 182 -9.70 4.53 7.80
C MET A 182 -8.55 5.54 7.71
N ASN A 183 -8.52 6.32 6.64
CA ASN A 183 -7.60 7.45 6.44
C ASN A 183 -8.07 8.76 7.11
N TYR A 184 -9.16 8.71 7.87
CA TYR A 184 -9.74 9.84 8.60
C TYR A 184 -10.30 9.39 9.94
N PHE A 185 -10.60 10.34 10.80
CA PHE A 185 -11.21 10.04 12.11
C PHE A 185 -12.69 9.67 11.95
N ASP A 186 -13.03 8.44 12.33
CA ASP A 186 -14.42 8.01 12.48
C ASP A 186 -14.79 7.99 14.00
N PRO A 187 -15.65 8.88 14.47
CA PRO A 187 -16.08 8.89 15.87
C PRO A 187 -16.95 7.69 16.26
N LYS A 188 -17.51 6.98 15.27
CA LYS A 188 -18.35 5.79 15.50
C LYS A 188 -17.50 4.52 15.68
N ASP A 189 -16.28 4.50 15.14
CA ASP A 189 -15.39 3.38 15.35
C ASP A 189 -14.91 3.32 16.80
N LYS A 190 -15.26 2.24 17.49
CA LYS A 190 -14.89 1.94 18.88
C LYS A 190 -13.85 0.84 19.00
N THR A 191 -13.36 0.34 17.86
CA THR A 191 -12.37 -0.74 17.80
C THR A 191 -11.10 -0.33 18.54
N LEU A 192 -10.63 -1.20 19.42
CA LEU A 192 -9.35 -1.04 20.11
C LEU A 192 -8.32 -1.98 19.48
N LEU A 193 -7.12 -1.47 19.30
CA LEU A 193 -5.97 -2.27 18.89
C LEU A 193 -5.62 -3.28 19.98
N LYS A 194 -5.31 -4.50 19.58
CA LYS A 194 -4.94 -5.59 20.47
C LYS A 194 -3.45 -5.90 20.33
N GLU A 195 -2.83 -6.33 21.40
CA GLU A 195 -1.45 -6.83 21.34
C GLU A 195 -1.32 -8.00 20.36
N GLY A 196 -0.26 -8.00 19.56
CA GLY A 196 -0.03 -8.98 18.50
C GLY A 196 -0.94 -8.84 17.27
N GLN A 197 -1.79 -7.81 17.20
CA GLN A 197 -2.66 -7.60 16.03
C GLN A 197 -1.86 -7.14 14.82
N VAL A 198 -2.11 -7.75 13.66
CA VAL A 198 -1.44 -7.44 12.39
C VAL A 198 -2.40 -6.66 11.50
N ILE A 199 -1.96 -5.51 11.00
CA ILE A 199 -2.76 -4.61 10.16
C ILE A 199 -1.91 -4.01 9.04
N ALA A 200 -2.52 -3.77 7.89
CA ALA A 200 -2.01 -2.89 6.84
C ALA A 200 -2.52 -1.45 7.11
N VAL A 201 -1.63 -0.49 7.11
CA VAL A 201 -1.96 0.94 7.26
C VAL A 201 -1.61 1.66 5.98
N GLU A 202 -2.61 2.20 5.31
CA GLU A 202 -2.54 2.68 3.93
C GLU A 202 -2.95 4.14 3.82
N PRO A 203 -2.04 5.10 4.03
CA PRO A 203 -2.34 6.50 3.84
C PRO A 203 -2.51 6.84 2.35
N PHE A 204 -3.75 6.99 1.88
CA PHE A 204 -4.07 7.49 0.55
C PHE A 204 -4.13 9.02 0.56
N ILE A 205 -3.03 9.68 0.24
CA ILE A 205 -2.89 11.13 0.23
C ILE A 205 -3.12 11.68 -1.18
N SER A 206 -3.91 12.74 -1.30
CA SER A 206 -4.27 13.36 -2.56
C SER A 206 -4.13 14.88 -2.55
N THR A 207 -3.88 15.48 -3.71
CA THR A 207 -3.86 16.95 -3.84
C THR A 207 -5.24 17.56 -3.59
N HIS A 208 -6.31 16.97 -4.11
CA HIS A 208 -7.68 17.50 -4.00
C HIS A 208 -8.77 16.44 -3.89
N ALA A 209 -8.57 15.25 -4.46
CA ALA A 209 -9.58 14.21 -4.44
C ALA A 209 -9.83 13.68 -3.01
N THR A 210 -11.08 13.37 -2.71
CA THR A 210 -11.48 12.72 -1.46
C THR A 210 -12.13 11.37 -1.68
N PHE A 211 -12.36 11.00 -2.95
CA PHE A 211 -12.89 9.72 -3.40
C PHE A 211 -12.23 9.31 -4.70
N VAL A 212 -12.14 8.00 -4.91
CA VAL A 212 -11.77 7.39 -6.18
C VAL A 212 -12.99 6.73 -6.82
N THR A 213 -12.90 6.51 -8.13
CA THR A 213 -13.88 5.74 -8.91
C THR A 213 -13.18 4.59 -9.60
N GLU A 214 -13.90 3.54 -9.93
CA GLU A 214 -13.39 2.45 -10.75
C GLU A 214 -13.01 2.99 -12.14
N GLY A 215 -11.81 2.60 -12.58
CA GLY A 215 -11.31 2.89 -13.91
C GLY A 215 -11.94 2.00 -14.96
N LYS A 216 -11.52 2.15 -16.22
CA LYS A 216 -12.07 1.42 -17.36
C LYS A 216 -11.80 -0.08 -17.37
N ASN A 217 -10.81 -0.54 -16.59
CA ASN A 217 -10.36 -1.93 -16.57
C ASN A 217 -10.98 -2.77 -15.43
N GLU A 218 -11.97 -2.25 -14.73
CA GLU A 218 -12.68 -2.91 -13.60
C GLU A 218 -11.82 -3.20 -12.36
N TRP A 219 -10.52 -2.86 -12.37
CA TRP A 219 -9.58 -3.06 -11.27
C TRP A 219 -9.01 -1.76 -10.72
N ALA A 220 -8.40 -0.97 -11.60
CA ALA A 220 -7.73 0.24 -11.17
C ALA A 220 -8.73 1.27 -10.62
N PHE A 221 -8.38 1.85 -9.50
CA PHE A 221 -9.04 3.04 -8.98
C PHE A 221 -8.36 4.29 -9.49
N GLU A 222 -9.15 5.24 -9.96
CA GLU A 222 -8.66 6.46 -10.59
C GLU A 222 -9.22 7.73 -9.94
N THR A 223 -8.47 8.83 -10.08
CA THR A 223 -8.96 10.18 -9.83
C THR A 223 -8.91 11.01 -11.11
N THR A 224 -9.92 11.85 -11.33
CA THR A 224 -10.05 12.62 -12.58
C THR A 224 -9.14 13.84 -12.69
N VAL A 225 -8.58 14.38 -11.59
CA VAL A 225 -7.84 15.66 -11.59
C VAL A 225 -6.80 15.78 -10.48
N SER A 226 -6.37 14.70 -9.84
CA SER A 226 -5.50 14.77 -8.65
C SER A 226 -4.37 13.77 -8.70
N TYR A 227 -3.22 14.15 -8.15
CA TYR A 227 -2.21 13.17 -7.78
C TYR A 227 -2.60 12.58 -6.43
N THR A 228 -2.69 11.26 -6.38
CA THR A 228 -3.01 10.50 -5.15
C THR A 228 -2.03 9.38 -5.01
N HIS A 229 -1.51 9.18 -3.82
CA HIS A 229 -0.57 8.10 -3.58
C HIS A 229 -0.67 7.47 -2.20
N LEU A 230 -0.36 6.20 -2.22
CA LEU A 230 -0.31 5.27 -1.12
C LEU A 230 1.13 5.05 -0.68
N THR A 231 1.36 4.99 0.62
CA THR A 231 2.57 4.40 1.19
C THR A 231 2.14 3.30 2.15
N LEU A 232 2.50 2.08 1.82
CA LEU A 232 2.31 0.88 2.64
C LEU A 232 3.67 0.41 3.13
N PRO A 233 3.97 0.41 4.38
CA PRO A 233 5.11 -0.34 4.87
C PRO A 233 4.72 -1.76 5.24
N THR A 234 5.70 -2.61 5.24
CA THR A 234 5.68 -3.98 5.67
C THR A 234 5.04 -4.12 7.06
N ILE A 235 4.24 -5.13 7.25
CA ILE A 235 3.54 -5.61 8.45
C ILE A 235 4.01 -4.98 9.78
N TYR A 236 3.06 -4.38 10.49
CA TYR A 236 3.23 -4.06 11.90
C TYR A 236 2.41 -5.01 12.77
N SER A 237 3.11 -5.76 13.62
CA SER A 237 2.51 -6.35 14.81
C SER A 237 2.43 -5.28 15.89
N VAL A 238 1.25 -5.04 16.43
CA VAL A 238 0.97 -4.12 17.54
C VAL A 238 1.43 -4.74 18.87
#